data_9b0c517469d3837f71035a5a2d68a4f1
#
_entry.id   9b0c517469d3837f71035a5a2d68a4f1
#
_cell.length_a   1.000
_cell.length_b   1.000
_cell.length_c   1.000
_cell.angle_alpha   90.00
_cell.angle_beta   90.00
_cell.angle_gamma   90.00
#
_symmetry.space_group_name_H-M   'P 1'
#
loop_
_entity.id
_entity.type
_entity.pdbx_description
1 polymer ?
#
loop_
_entity_poly.entity_id
_entity_poly.type
_entity_poly.pdbx_seq_one_letter_code
_entity_poly.pdbx_strand_id
1 'polypeptide(L)'
;FIVVLIVAMAISSIVISMSYYRLASHRVMEDMKPVLLLLDATIDWESSDLEKQIVEISSQMNNDYRITIIDNDGSVLADSETGNPETMENHKNRKEVKEAFQNGFGTKVRNSSTIKGSMMYAAYCSPTQHKVIRISIHHDVITDLMKMMVPSIAISLLLALSVAGVLTNKFAASVTKPILEISHKLEGIYDEKIDFNFPHY
;
A
#
# COMPACT_ATOMS: atom_id res chain seq x y z
N PHE A 1 19.79 -13.71 -20.06
CA PHE A 1 18.35 -13.96 -20.09
C PHE A 1 17.75 -14.05 -18.66
N ILE A 2 18.27 -14.96 -17.80
CA ILE A 2 17.77 -15.14 -16.42
C ILE A 2 17.82 -13.85 -15.61
N VAL A 3 18.92 -13.08 -15.68
CA VAL A 3 19.06 -11.80 -14.97
C VAL A 3 17.98 -10.80 -15.40
N VAL A 4 17.72 -10.69 -16.71
CA VAL A 4 16.66 -9.81 -17.24
C VAL A 4 15.28 -10.23 -16.72
N LEU A 5 15.01 -11.54 -16.67
CA LEU A 5 13.77 -12.08 -16.13
C LEU A 5 13.60 -11.73 -14.65
N ILE A 6 14.64 -11.93 -13.84
CA ILE A 6 14.63 -11.62 -12.40
C ILE A 6 14.35 -10.11 -12.19
N VAL A 7 15.06 -9.26 -12.93
CA VAL A 7 14.88 -7.80 -12.84
C VAL A 7 13.46 -7.38 -13.24
N ALA A 8 12.94 -7.92 -14.35
CA ALA A 8 11.58 -7.65 -14.79
C ALA A 8 10.53 -8.08 -13.77
N MET A 9 10.70 -9.26 -13.15
CA MET A 9 9.81 -9.76 -12.10
C MET A 9 9.89 -8.92 -10.84
N ALA A 10 11.08 -8.49 -10.42
CA ALA A 10 11.26 -7.61 -9.27
C ALA A 10 10.57 -6.25 -9.49
N ILE A 11 10.75 -5.64 -10.65
CA ILE A 11 10.10 -4.38 -11.00
C ILE A 11 8.57 -4.56 -11.02
N SER A 12 8.06 -5.61 -11.66
CA SER A 12 6.62 -5.89 -11.71
C SER A 12 6.04 -6.08 -10.30
N SER A 13 6.73 -6.81 -9.42
CA SER A 13 6.32 -7.03 -8.03
C SER A 13 6.23 -5.71 -7.26
N ILE A 14 7.22 -4.82 -7.42
CA ILE A 14 7.21 -3.48 -6.78
C ILE A 14 6.02 -2.65 -7.29
N VAL A 15 5.80 -2.61 -8.61
CA VAL A 15 4.70 -1.84 -9.21
C VAL A 15 3.34 -2.36 -8.73
N ILE A 16 3.15 -3.67 -8.71
CA ILE A 16 1.91 -4.29 -8.23
C ILE A 16 1.69 -3.97 -6.75
N SER A 17 2.73 -4.11 -5.92
CA SER A 17 2.66 -3.80 -4.48
C SER A 17 2.29 -2.34 -4.24
N MET A 18 2.92 -1.40 -4.95
CA MET A 18 2.59 0.04 -4.85
C MET A 18 1.16 0.35 -5.31
N SER A 19 0.71 -0.29 -6.38
CA SER A 19 -0.64 -0.10 -6.92
C SER A 19 -1.70 -0.65 -5.95
N TYR A 20 -1.44 -1.82 -5.40
CA TYR A 20 -2.31 -2.43 -4.40
C TYR A 20 -2.41 -1.58 -3.13
N TYR A 21 -1.26 -1.09 -2.63
CA TYR A 21 -1.21 -0.19 -1.47
C TYR A 21 -2.09 1.06 -1.70
N ARG A 22 -1.95 1.72 -2.85
CA ARG A 22 -2.77 2.90 -3.18
C ARG A 22 -4.26 2.57 -3.24
N LEU A 23 -4.61 1.46 -3.89
CA LEU A 23 -5.99 1.03 -4.02
C LEU A 23 -6.61 0.67 -2.66
N ALA A 24 -5.89 -0.09 -1.83
CA ALA A 24 -6.34 -0.46 -0.49
C ALA A 24 -6.52 0.78 0.40
N SER A 25 -5.55 1.70 0.39
CA SER A 25 -5.64 2.96 1.14
C SER A 25 -6.84 3.81 0.69
N HIS A 26 -7.09 3.87 -0.61
CA HIS A 26 -8.23 4.62 -1.13
C HIS A 26 -9.56 3.99 -0.69
N ARG A 27 -9.68 2.67 -0.77
CA ARG A 27 -10.90 1.95 -0.32
C ARG A 27 -11.18 2.19 1.16
N VAL A 28 -10.17 2.03 2.02
CA VAL A 28 -10.33 2.27 3.46
C VAL A 28 -10.82 3.71 3.71
N MET A 29 -10.30 4.71 3.01
CA MET A 29 -10.77 6.09 3.14
C MET A 29 -12.22 6.28 2.67
N GLU A 30 -12.63 5.62 1.60
CA GLU A 30 -14.03 5.65 1.14
C GLU A 30 -14.96 4.94 2.13
N ASP A 31 -14.52 3.84 2.75
CA ASP A 31 -15.28 3.11 3.77
C ASP A 31 -15.46 3.91 5.08
N MET A 32 -14.57 4.88 5.35
CA MET A 32 -14.70 5.79 6.49
C MET A 32 -15.83 6.82 6.32
N LYS A 33 -16.23 7.13 5.10
CA LYS A 33 -17.27 8.14 4.84
C LYS A 33 -18.67 7.75 5.35
N PRO A 34 -19.20 6.54 5.09
CA PRO A 34 -20.45 6.08 5.70
C PRO A 34 -20.42 6.10 7.23
N VAL A 35 -19.26 5.77 7.82
CA VAL A 35 -19.09 5.82 9.28
C VAL A 35 -19.25 7.24 9.81
N LEU A 36 -18.64 8.22 9.16
CA LEU A 36 -18.78 9.65 9.53
C LEU A 36 -20.20 10.15 9.40
N LEU A 37 -20.91 9.75 8.35
CA LEU A 37 -22.34 10.11 8.17
C LEU A 37 -23.23 9.46 9.24
N LEU A 38 -22.93 8.21 9.60
CA LEU A 38 -23.64 7.53 10.69
C LEU A 38 -23.37 8.23 12.04
N LEU A 39 -22.13 8.61 12.30
CA LEU A 39 -21.76 9.35 13.50
C LEU A 39 -22.50 10.69 13.58
N ASP A 40 -22.57 11.46 12.49
CA ASP A 40 -23.30 12.72 12.45
C ASP A 40 -24.79 12.56 12.79
N ALA A 41 -25.40 11.45 12.34
CA ALA A 41 -26.79 11.13 12.63
C ALA A 41 -27.02 10.55 14.05
N THR A 42 -25.99 10.03 14.69
CA THR A 42 -26.10 9.32 15.98
C THR A 42 -25.71 10.23 17.15
N ILE A 43 -24.81 11.19 16.93
CA ILE A 43 -24.34 12.10 17.96
C ILE A 43 -25.50 13.01 18.42
N ASP A 44 -25.77 13.02 19.71
CA ASP A 44 -26.62 14.02 20.34
C ASP A 44 -25.79 15.32 20.58
N TRP A 45 -25.92 16.23 19.65
CA TRP A 45 -25.17 17.50 19.63
C TRP A 45 -25.55 18.46 20.77
N GLU A 46 -26.68 18.26 21.41
CA GLU A 46 -27.15 19.05 22.55
C GLU A 46 -26.76 18.46 23.90
N SER A 47 -26.10 17.31 23.88
CA SER A 47 -25.62 16.62 25.09
C SER A 47 -24.63 17.49 25.87
N SER A 48 -24.84 17.60 27.18
CA SER A 48 -23.93 18.30 28.09
C SER A 48 -22.58 17.55 28.29
N ASP A 49 -22.50 16.28 27.90
CA ASP A 49 -21.32 15.43 28.07
C ASP A 49 -20.97 14.74 26.73
N LEU A 50 -20.59 15.54 25.77
CA LEU A 50 -20.23 15.10 24.43
C LEU A 50 -19.02 14.13 24.44
N GLU A 51 -18.06 14.36 25.36
CA GLU A 51 -16.87 13.52 25.50
C GLU A 51 -17.24 12.08 25.89
N LYS A 52 -18.08 11.93 26.93
CA LYS A 52 -18.53 10.61 27.36
C LYS A 52 -19.29 9.88 26.27
N GLN A 53 -20.14 10.59 25.52
CA GLN A 53 -20.88 10.01 24.40
C GLN A 53 -19.93 9.49 23.32
N ILE A 54 -18.90 10.26 22.94
CA ILE A 54 -17.93 9.86 21.92
C ILE A 54 -17.09 8.67 22.37
N VAL A 55 -16.69 8.61 23.64
CA VAL A 55 -16.01 7.46 24.24
C VAL A 55 -16.89 6.22 24.17
N GLU A 56 -18.18 6.33 24.52
CA GLU A 56 -19.12 5.22 24.47
C GLU A 56 -19.32 4.71 23.04
N ILE A 57 -19.55 5.60 22.08
CA ILE A 57 -19.68 5.25 20.66
C ILE A 57 -18.42 4.55 20.16
N SER A 58 -17.22 5.08 20.45
CA SER A 58 -15.95 4.46 20.06
C SER A 58 -15.81 3.05 20.65
N SER A 59 -16.18 2.86 21.91
CA SER A 59 -16.13 1.55 22.58
C SER A 59 -17.08 0.53 21.94
N GLN A 60 -18.27 0.94 21.50
CA GLN A 60 -19.22 0.09 20.77
C GLN A 60 -18.69 -0.30 19.39
N MET A 61 -17.78 0.48 18.82
CA MET A 61 -17.07 0.19 17.58
C MET A 61 -15.73 -0.54 17.82
N ASN A 62 -15.58 -1.26 18.95
CA ASN A 62 -14.38 -1.98 19.37
C ASN A 62 -13.10 -1.11 19.43
N ASN A 63 -13.24 0.20 19.57
CA ASN A 63 -12.16 1.18 19.49
C ASN A 63 -11.37 1.12 18.17
N ASP A 64 -11.97 0.62 17.09
CA ASP A 64 -11.33 0.59 15.77
C ASP A 64 -11.08 2.01 15.22
N TYR A 65 -11.93 2.96 15.68
CA TYR A 65 -11.86 4.35 15.28
C TYR A 65 -11.65 5.26 16.49
N ARG A 66 -10.61 6.08 16.43
CA ARG A 66 -10.54 7.25 17.29
C ARG A 66 -11.43 8.32 16.71
N ILE A 67 -12.36 8.86 17.51
CA ILE A 67 -13.32 9.88 17.11
C ILE A 67 -12.95 11.18 17.79
N THR A 68 -12.88 12.28 17.01
CA THR A 68 -12.56 13.62 17.51
C THR A 68 -13.62 14.60 16.98
N ILE A 69 -14.21 15.39 17.83
CA ILE A 69 -15.15 16.47 17.46
C ILE A 69 -14.41 17.81 17.52
N ILE A 70 -14.52 18.58 16.45
CA ILE A 70 -13.78 19.83 16.27
C ILE A 70 -14.76 20.94 15.97
N ASP A 71 -14.64 22.06 16.69
CA ASP A 71 -15.46 23.22 16.47
C ASP A 71 -15.03 24.05 15.24
N ASN A 72 -15.81 24.99 14.82
CA ASN A 72 -15.57 25.84 13.66
C ASN A 72 -14.28 26.68 13.78
N ASP A 73 -13.86 27.03 15.00
CA ASP A 73 -12.58 27.69 15.26
C ASP A 73 -11.38 26.75 15.25
N GLY A 74 -11.62 25.43 15.20
CA GLY A 74 -10.60 24.36 15.19
C GLY A 74 -10.25 23.83 16.57
N SER A 75 -10.89 24.30 17.64
CA SER A 75 -10.77 23.73 18.98
C SER A 75 -11.37 22.32 19.03
N VAL A 76 -10.79 21.46 19.85
CA VAL A 76 -11.29 20.09 20.05
C VAL A 76 -12.31 20.10 21.18
N LEU A 77 -13.53 19.68 20.88
CA LEU A 77 -14.64 19.62 21.83
C LEU A 77 -14.69 18.28 22.57
N ALA A 78 -14.37 17.19 21.88
CA ALA A 78 -14.37 15.85 22.43
C ALA A 78 -13.41 14.95 21.67
N ASP A 79 -12.83 13.97 22.34
CA ASP A 79 -11.92 12.99 21.75
C ASP A 79 -12.03 11.64 22.47
N SER A 80 -12.16 10.55 21.74
CA SER A 80 -12.42 9.22 22.35
C SER A 80 -11.19 8.61 23.05
N GLU A 81 -9.98 9.13 22.83
CA GLU A 81 -8.76 8.61 23.45
C GLU A 81 -8.15 9.54 24.48
N THR A 82 -8.41 10.85 24.37
CA THR A 82 -7.80 11.87 25.22
C THR A 82 -8.83 12.40 26.20
N GLY A 83 -8.65 12.12 27.49
CA GLY A 83 -9.55 12.56 28.55
C GLY A 83 -9.50 14.08 28.87
N ASN A 84 -8.74 14.88 28.13
CA ASN A 84 -8.67 16.33 28.25
C ASN A 84 -8.58 16.98 26.85
N PRO A 85 -9.67 17.08 26.11
CA PRO A 85 -9.67 17.65 24.75
C PRO A 85 -9.18 19.12 24.72
N GLU A 86 -9.39 19.88 25.79
CA GLU A 86 -8.95 21.29 25.92
C GLU A 86 -7.41 21.46 25.87
N THR A 87 -6.65 20.40 26.18
CA THR A 87 -5.18 20.45 26.12
C THR A 87 -4.63 20.15 24.73
N MET A 88 -5.50 19.78 23.79
CA MET A 88 -5.10 19.45 22.43
C MET A 88 -4.81 20.72 21.63
N GLU A 89 -3.84 20.60 20.71
CA GLU A 89 -3.57 21.68 19.75
C GLU A 89 -4.79 21.97 18.88
N ASN A 90 -4.93 23.22 18.43
CA ASN A 90 -5.97 23.59 17.49
C ASN A 90 -5.81 22.83 16.14
N HIS A 91 -6.89 22.22 15.68
CA HIS A 91 -6.90 21.34 14.53
C HIS A 91 -7.34 22.02 13.22
N LYS A 92 -7.65 23.31 13.23
CA LYS A 92 -8.12 24.08 12.06
C LYS A 92 -7.21 23.96 10.85
N ASN A 93 -5.88 23.88 11.10
CA ASN A 93 -4.88 23.82 10.05
C ASN A 93 -4.59 22.41 9.54
N ARG A 94 -5.23 21.39 10.07
CA ARG A 94 -5.10 20.03 9.60
C ARG A 94 -5.76 19.91 8.21
N LYS A 95 -5.05 19.25 7.27
CA LYS A 95 -5.48 19.20 5.87
C LYS A 95 -6.88 18.60 5.72
N GLU A 96 -7.14 17.47 6.37
CA GLU A 96 -8.44 16.79 6.38
C GLU A 96 -9.54 17.66 6.94
N VAL A 97 -9.26 18.46 7.97
CA VAL A 97 -10.23 19.36 8.61
C VAL A 97 -10.52 20.56 7.70
N LYS A 98 -9.49 21.16 7.08
CA LYS A 98 -9.69 22.24 6.09
C LYS A 98 -10.52 21.78 4.90
N GLU A 99 -10.20 20.60 4.35
CA GLU A 99 -10.96 20.03 3.24
C GLU A 99 -12.41 19.74 3.63
N ALA A 100 -12.65 19.25 4.86
CA ALA A 100 -14.00 19.03 5.37
C ALA A 100 -14.81 20.34 5.48
N PHE A 101 -14.21 21.41 5.99
CA PHE A 101 -14.90 22.73 6.03
C PHE A 101 -15.18 23.30 4.63
N GLN A 102 -14.31 23.04 3.65
CA GLN A 102 -14.45 23.59 2.29
C GLN A 102 -15.39 22.76 1.40
N ASN A 103 -15.29 21.44 1.50
CA ASN A 103 -15.89 20.50 0.56
C ASN A 103 -16.86 19.51 1.22
N GLY A 104 -17.12 19.68 2.53
CA GLY A 104 -17.93 18.76 3.32
C GLY A 104 -17.20 17.49 3.79
N PHE A 105 -16.12 17.10 3.11
CA PHE A 105 -15.36 15.88 3.41
C PHE A 105 -13.87 16.07 3.07
N GLY A 106 -12.99 15.55 3.92
CA GLY A 106 -11.55 15.61 3.72
C GLY A 106 -10.83 14.36 4.25
N THR A 107 -9.72 14.01 3.64
CA THR A 107 -8.92 12.84 4.05
C THR A 107 -7.43 13.14 4.07
N LYS A 108 -6.70 12.44 4.93
CA LYS A 108 -5.25 12.53 4.99
C LYS A 108 -4.64 11.26 5.56
N VAL A 109 -3.56 10.78 4.91
CA VAL A 109 -2.65 9.80 5.49
C VAL A 109 -1.44 10.54 6.03
N ARG A 110 -1.03 10.25 7.26
CA ARG A 110 0.19 10.76 7.89
C ARG A 110 1.03 9.61 8.39
N ASN A 111 2.33 9.66 8.06
CA ASN A 111 3.31 8.81 8.69
C ASN A 111 3.71 9.47 10.02
N SER A 112 3.49 8.78 11.13
CA SER A 112 3.96 9.25 12.42
C SER A 112 5.44 8.91 12.55
N SER A 113 6.27 9.93 12.82
CA SER A 113 7.69 9.73 13.15
C SER A 113 7.89 9.21 14.58
N THR A 114 6.89 9.36 15.43
CA THR A 114 6.95 9.05 16.88
C THR A 114 6.35 7.70 17.23
N ILE A 115 5.33 7.26 16.50
CA ILE A 115 4.70 5.94 16.62
C ILE A 115 5.04 5.20 15.32
N LYS A 116 5.63 4.01 15.41
CA LYS A 116 5.93 3.16 14.24
C LYS A 116 4.62 2.75 13.54
N GLY A 117 4.01 3.65 12.78
CA GLY A 117 2.77 3.42 12.06
C GLY A 117 2.31 4.65 11.31
N SER A 118 1.60 4.46 10.23
CA SER A 118 0.85 5.50 9.54
C SER A 118 -0.54 5.59 10.16
N MET A 119 -1.07 6.81 10.24
CA MET A 119 -2.46 7.06 10.64
C MET A 119 -3.25 7.56 9.44
N MET A 120 -4.43 7.01 9.25
CA MET A 120 -5.39 7.49 8.25
C MET A 120 -6.45 8.33 8.95
N TYR A 121 -6.72 9.48 8.38
CA TYR A 121 -7.69 10.44 8.90
C TYR A 121 -8.76 10.70 7.86
N ALA A 122 -10.01 10.68 8.27
CA ALA A 122 -11.14 11.20 7.51
C ALA A 122 -11.90 12.19 8.37
N ALA A 123 -12.39 13.25 7.76
CA ALA A 123 -13.13 14.31 8.42
C ALA A 123 -14.37 14.66 7.61
N TYR A 124 -15.46 14.93 8.29
CA TYR A 124 -16.73 15.33 7.72
C TYR A 124 -17.27 16.55 8.47
N CYS A 125 -17.67 17.58 7.73
CA CYS A 125 -18.30 18.76 8.30
C CYS A 125 -19.82 18.55 8.32
N SER A 126 -20.40 18.48 9.51
CA SER A 126 -21.85 18.44 9.68
C SER A 126 -22.49 19.71 9.09
N PRO A 127 -23.40 19.58 8.12
CA PRO A 127 -24.04 20.75 7.51
C PRO A 127 -24.99 21.45 8.46
N THR A 128 -25.51 20.78 9.49
CA THR A 128 -26.44 21.32 10.48
C THR A 128 -25.72 21.99 11.63
N GLN A 129 -24.61 21.42 12.09
CA GLN A 129 -23.87 21.86 13.28
C GLN A 129 -22.67 22.74 12.96
N HIS A 130 -22.23 22.77 11.72
CA HIS A 130 -20.99 23.45 11.30
C HIS A 130 -19.74 23.01 12.09
N LYS A 131 -19.77 21.81 12.63
CA LYS A 131 -18.67 21.16 13.37
C LYS A 131 -18.10 20.02 12.54
N VAL A 132 -16.85 19.68 12.78
CA VAL A 132 -16.19 18.60 12.06
C VAL A 132 -16.08 17.37 12.96
N ILE A 133 -16.60 16.24 12.46
CA ILE A 133 -16.33 14.91 12.99
C ILE A 133 -15.11 14.39 12.27
N ARG A 134 -14.05 14.08 12.99
CA ARG A 134 -12.85 13.45 12.46
C ARG A 134 -12.71 12.04 13.04
N ILE A 135 -12.51 11.06 12.21
CA ILE A 135 -12.11 9.72 12.63
C ILE A 135 -10.69 9.43 12.17
N SER A 136 -9.98 8.64 12.95
CA SER A 136 -8.69 8.12 12.57
C SER A 136 -8.56 6.63 12.91
N ILE A 137 -7.83 5.92 12.06
CA ILE A 137 -7.51 4.51 12.24
C ILE A 137 -6.00 4.31 12.16
N HIS A 138 -5.50 3.33 12.90
CA HIS A 138 -4.13 2.88 12.75
C HIS A 138 -3.96 2.20 11.39
N HIS A 139 -2.92 2.57 10.68
CA HIS A 139 -2.61 2.04 9.35
C HIS A 139 -2.10 0.58 9.40
N ASP A 140 -1.99 -0.01 10.57
CA ASP A 140 -1.47 -1.37 10.76
C ASP A 140 -2.28 -2.42 9.98
N VAL A 141 -3.58 -2.16 9.78
CA VAL A 141 -4.45 -3.02 8.95
C VAL A 141 -3.90 -3.20 7.54
N ILE A 142 -3.42 -2.11 6.90
CA ILE A 142 -2.86 -2.20 5.54
C ILE A 142 -1.46 -2.81 5.55
N THR A 143 -0.65 -2.49 6.57
CA THR A 143 0.67 -3.11 6.74
C THR A 143 0.57 -4.61 7.00
N ASP A 144 -0.42 -5.06 7.74
CA ASP A 144 -0.63 -6.48 8.00
C ASP A 144 -1.16 -7.21 6.76
N LEU A 145 -2.05 -6.60 6.00
CA LEU A 145 -2.43 -7.13 4.68
C LEU A 145 -1.23 -7.26 3.75
N MET A 146 -0.33 -6.27 3.73
CA MET A 146 0.91 -6.35 2.94
C MET A 146 1.84 -7.45 3.44
N LYS A 147 2.00 -7.64 4.75
CA LYS A 147 2.79 -8.76 5.32
C LYS A 147 2.22 -10.12 4.89
N MET A 148 0.90 -10.26 4.81
CA MET A 148 0.25 -11.49 4.31
C MET A 148 0.51 -11.73 2.81
N MET A 149 0.72 -10.68 2.01
CA MET A 149 1.00 -10.82 0.58
C MET A 149 2.46 -11.17 0.27
N VAL A 150 3.41 -10.76 1.13
CA VAL A 150 4.85 -11.01 0.93
C VAL A 150 5.17 -12.50 0.72
N PRO A 151 4.66 -13.45 1.52
CA PRO A 151 4.92 -14.87 1.29
C PRO A 151 4.41 -15.38 -0.06
N SER A 152 3.23 -14.96 -0.50
CA SER A 152 2.66 -15.39 -1.78
C SER A 152 3.47 -14.86 -2.97
N ILE A 153 3.97 -13.64 -2.89
CA ILE A 153 4.88 -13.05 -3.89
C ILE A 153 6.21 -13.82 -3.90
N ALA A 154 6.79 -14.13 -2.75
CA ALA A 154 8.02 -14.89 -2.64
C ALA A 154 7.88 -16.30 -3.24
N ILE A 155 6.78 -17.00 -2.93
CA ILE A 155 6.51 -18.35 -3.47
C ILE A 155 6.34 -18.30 -4.99
N SER A 156 5.58 -17.34 -5.53
CA SER A 156 5.40 -17.19 -6.97
C SER A 156 6.72 -16.88 -7.70
N LEU A 157 7.58 -16.06 -7.08
CA LEU A 157 8.90 -15.75 -7.60
C LEU A 157 9.81 -17.00 -7.65
N LEU A 158 9.84 -17.77 -6.57
CA LEU A 158 10.60 -19.03 -6.50
C LEU A 158 10.11 -20.03 -7.54
N LEU A 159 8.79 -20.18 -7.71
CA LEU A 159 8.21 -21.06 -8.71
C LEU A 159 8.60 -20.62 -10.13
N ALA A 160 8.50 -19.35 -10.44
CA ALA A 160 8.86 -18.82 -11.74
C ALA A 160 10.37 -19.00 -12.05
N LEU A 161 11.24 -18.77 -11.06
CA LEU A 161 12.68 -19.03 -11.21
C LEU A 161 12.99 -20.51 -11.44
N SER A 162 12.29 -21.41 -10.76
CA SER A 162 12.43 -22.85 -10.93
C SER A 162 12.03 -23.27 -12.35
N VAL A 163 10.89 -22.80 -12.84
CA VAL A 163 10.43 -23.07 -14.22
C VAL A 163 11.42 -22.49 -15.24
N ALA A 164 11.87 -21.25 -15.05
CA ALA A 164 12.85 -20.63 -15.93
C ALA A 164 14.18 -21.41 -15.96
N GLY A 165 14.65 -21.91 -14.82
CA GLY A 165 15.86 -22.74 -14.72
C GLY A 165 15.72 -24.05 -15.51
N VAL A 166 14.60 -24.74 -15.35
CA VAL A 166 14.32 -25.98 -16.10
C VAL A 166 14.26 -25.74 -17.60
N LEU A 167 13.55 -24.69 -18.03
CA LEU A 167 13.44 -24.33 -19.44
C LEU A 167 14.81 -23.95 -20.03
N THR A 168 15.61 -23.17 -19.30
CA THR A 168 16.96 -22.77 -19.73
C THR A 168 17.86 -23.98 -19.89
N ASN A 169 17.84 -24.92 -18.94
CA ASN A 169 18.63 -26.15 -19.03
C ASN A 169 18.21 -27.04 -20.22
N LYS A 170 16.89 -27.18 -20.45
CA LYS A 170 16.39 -27.93 -21.62
C LYS A 170 16.78 -27.24 -22.93
N PHE A 171 16.65 -25.90 -23.00
CA PHE A 171 17.04 -25.17 -24.20
C PHE A 171 18.56 -25.28 -24.45
N ALA A 172 19.38 -25.13 -23.42
CA ALA A 172 20.83 -25.29 -23.54
C ALA A 172 21.22 -26.69 -24.02
N ALA A 173 20.57 -27.72 -23.50
CA ALA A 173 20.83 -29.12 -23.92
C ALA A 173 20.35 -29.39 -25.35
N SER A 174 19.21 -28.83 -25.76
CA SER A 174 18.60 -29.13 -27.06
C SER A 174 19.14 -28.30 -28.23
N VAL A 175 19.61 -27.07 -27.95
CA VAL A 175 19.99 -26.11 -29.00
C VAL A 175 21.46 -25.70 -28.88
N THR A 176 21.88 -25.25 -27.72
CA THR A 176 23.21 -24.64 -27.55
C THR A 176 24.32 -25.66 -27.63
N LYS A 177 24.16 -26.82 -26.99
CA LYS A 177 25.20 -27.90 -27.05
C LYS A 177 25.44 -28.45 -28.46
N PRO A 178 24.41 -28.83 -29.24
CA PRO A 178 24.61 -29.28 -30.62
C PRO A 178 25.26 -28.22 -31.52
N ILE A 179 24.90 -26.94 -31.34
CA ILE A 179 25.53 -25.86 -32.14
C ILE A 179 27.01 -25.71 -31.82
N LEU A 180 27.37 -25.75 -30.53
CA LEU A 180 28.76 -25.70 -30.09
C LEU A 180 29.58 -26.94 -30.61
N GLU A 181 28.99 -28.12 -30.57
CA GLU A 181 29.65 -29.34 -31.13
C GLU A 181 29.90 -29.23 -32.63
N ILE A 182 28.93 -28.67 -33.38
CA ILE A 182 29.09 -28.42 -34.82
C ILE A 182 30.17 -27.36 -35.05
N SER A 183 30.17 -26.28 -34.28
CA SER A 183 31.21 -25.22 -34.38
C SER A 183 32.61 -25.77 -34.10
N HIS A 184 32.78 -26.56 -33.03
CA HIS A 184 34.07 -27.20 -32.72
C HIS A 184 34.53 -28.21 -33.78
N LYS A 185 33.61 -28.98 -34.36
CA LYS A 185 33.94 -29.88 -35.45
C LYS A 185 34.36 -29.14 -36.73
N LEU A 186 33.71 -28.01 -37.04
CA LEU A 186 34.11 -27.19 -38.17
C LEU A 186 35.46 -26.49 -37.94
N GLU A 187 35.75 -26.07 -36.72
CA GLU A 187 37.05 -25.48 -36.36
C GLU A 187 38.18 -26.51 -36.46
N GLY A 188 37.96 -27.74 -36.03
CA GLY A 188 38.90 -28.85 -36.20
C GLY A 188 39.17 -29.22 -37.65
N ILE A 189 38.18 -29.10 -38.53
CA ILE A 189 38.35 -29.35 -39.99
C ILE A 189 39.13 -28.18 -40.62
N TYR A 190 39.01 -26.96 -40.12
CA TYR A 190 39.74 -25.79 -40.64
C TYR A 190 41.22 -25.77 -40.20
N ASP A 191 41.55 -26.36 -39.05
CA ASP A 191 42.91 -26.46 -38.51
C ASP A 191 43.70 -27.65 -39.09
N GLU A 192 43.00 -28.66 -39.58
CA GLU A 192 43.60 -29.69 -40.39
C GLU A 192 43.87 -29.11 -41.79
N LYS A 193 45.08 -28.61 -41.99
CA LYS A 193 45.60 -28.11 -43.29
C LYS A 193 45.26 -29.13 -44.38
N ILE A 194 44.18 -28.88 -45.11
CA ILE A 194 43.98 -29.57 -46.41
C ILE A 194 45.03 -28.98 -47.33
N ASP A 195 46.12 -29.74 -47.50
CA ASP A 195 47.15 -29.46 -48.49
C ASP A 195 46.51 -29.67 -49.87
N PHE A 196 45.96 -28.59 -50.44
CA PHE A 196 45.42 -28.59 -51.77
C PHE A 196 46.59 -28.58 -52.74
N ASN A 197 47.15 -29.78 -52.95
CA ASN A 197 48.13 -29.99 -54.03
C ASN A 197 47.41 -29.92 -55.37
N PHE A 198 47.37 -28.74 -55.97
CA PHE A 198 46.81 -28.55 -57.28
C PHE A 198 47.84 -29.19 -58.31
N PRO A 199 47.40 -30.07 -59.20
CA PRO A 199 48.28 -30.58 -60.26
C PRO A 199 48.59 -29.41 -61.18
N HIS A 200 49.91 -29.12 -61.35
CA HIS A 200 50.39 -28.20 -62.36
C HIS A 200 50.26 -28.93 -63.73
N TYR A 201 49.47 -28.30 -64.62
CA TYR A 201 49.41 -28.65 -66.04
C TYR A 201 50.43 -27.82 -66.82
#